data_bb4dfa2814a727a79b8f5eacdfeab414
#
_entry.id   bb4dfa2814a727a79b8f5eacdfeab414
#
_cell.length_a   1.000
_cell.length_b   1.000
_cell.length_c   1.000
_cell.angle_alpha   90.00
_cell.angle_beta   90.00
_cell.angle_gamma   90.00
#
_symmetry.space_group_name_H-M   'P 1'
#
loop_
_entity.id
_entity.type
_entity.pdbx_description
1 polymer ?
#
loop_
_entity_poly.entity_id
_entity_poly.type
_entity_poly.pdbx_seq_one_letter_code
_entity_poly.pdbx_strand_id
1 'polypeptide(L)'
;DILFPAWQSKEIVRALTRAGKSVSYCHLESGTGHDSFLTDIAHLSKVVGGFLTERPVTVMKWQERLHRNVLKMVKPGARVLDIGCGDGTLLDVLRAKKGVRGDGVEIDVERYQEAVADGHDVLWEDVDEGLSLVPDGHYDVAVVSDTLQEVKNPRGLLHEALRIADEAIVTFPNFAAYRIRLTLALTGRLPVSKQLPFQWYDTPNIHCITL
;
A
#
# COMPACT_ATOMS: atom_id res chain seq x y z
N ASP A 1 24.13 6.69 -8.61
CA ASP A 1 24.52 7.93 -9.30
C ASP A 1 25.45 8.77 -8.40
N ILE A 2 26.61 9.19 -8.94
CA ILE A 2 27.60 10.00 -8.18
C ILE A 2 27.13 11.46 -8.09
N LEU A 3 26.41 11.96 -9.09
CA LEU A 3 25.96 13.34 -9.18
C LEU A 3 24.68 13.60 -8.38
N PHE A 4 23.77 12.65 -8.38
CA PHE A 4 22.47 12.75 -7.71
C PHE A 4 22.18 11.49 -6.89
N PRO A 5 22.80 11.33 -5.72
CA PRO A 5 22.57 10.16 -4.89
C PRO A 5 21.13 10.10 -4.36
N ALA A 6 20.58 8.90 -4.25
CA ALA A 6 19.18 8.65 -3.86
C ALA A 6 18.74 9.34 -2.55
N TRP A 7 19.68 9.56 -1.61
CA TRP A 7 19.37 10.24 -0.35
C TRP A 7 18.90 11.69 -0.55
N GLN A 8 19.41 12.40 -1.57
CA GLN A 8 18.94 13.77 -1.88
C GLN A 8 17.50 13.77 -2.39
N SER A 9 17.14 12.82 -3.24
CA SER A 9 15.76 12.65 -3.69
C SER A 9 14.83 12.33 -2.52
N LYS A 10 15.26 11.46 -1.60
CA LYS A 10 14.52 11.13 -0.38
C LYS A 10 14.32 12.34 0.54
N GLU A 11 15.28 13.24 0.65
CA GLU A 11 15.12 14.50 1.40
C GLU A 11 14.08 15.43 0.76
N ILE A 12 14.07 15.54 -0.57
CA ILE A 12 13.06 16.31 -1.31
C ILE A 12 11.66 15.73 -1.06
N VAL A 13 11.51 14.41 -1.17
CA VAL A 13 10.25 13.72 -0.90
C VAL A 13 9.76 14.01 0.52
N ARG A 14 10.61 13.85 1.53
CA ARG A 14 10.27 14.17 2.93
C ARG A 14 9.81 15.62 3.11
N ALA A 15 10.50 16.57 2.47
CA ALA A 15 10.13 17.99 2.55
C ALA A 15 8.77 18.26 1.89
N LEU A 16 8.50 17.67 0.74
CA LEU A 16 7.21 17.80 0.03
C LEU A 16 6.07 17.16 0.80
N THR A 17 6.28 15.95 1.35
CA THR A 17 5.29 15.25 2.18
C THR A 17 4.94 16.09 3.42
N ARG A 18 5.97 16.62 4.14
CA ARG A 18 5.75 17.52 5.29
C ARG A 18 4.97 18.76 4.93
N ALA A 19 5.17 19.30 3.73
CA ALA A 19 4.45 20.45 3.21
C ALA A 19 3.03 20.10 2.71
N GLY A 20 2.58 18.86 2.83
CA GLY A 20 1.28 18.38 2.35
C GLY A 20 1.13 18.49 0.84
N LYS A 21 2.23 18.34 0.11
CA LYS A 21 2.22 18.32 -1.36
C LYS A 21 2.04 16.91 -1.87
N SER A 22 1.31 16.80 -2.98
CA SER A 22 1.20 15.58 -3.77
C SER A 22 2.59 15.13 -4.24
N VAL A 23 2.97 13.92 -3.92
CA VAL A 23 4.27 13.37 -4.29
C VAL A 23 4.18 11.85 -4.48
N SER A 24 4.62 11.40 -5.64
CA SER A 24 4.93 9.99 -5.90
C SER A 24 6.44 9.83 -6.01
N TYR A 25 6.98 8.78 -5.43
CA TYR A 25 8.41 8.50 -5.44
C TYR A 25 8.68 7.08 -5.88
N CYS A 26 9.51 6.96 -6.91
CA CYS A 26 10.01 5.69 -7.41
C CYS A 26 11.52 5.79 -7.59
N HIS A 27 12.26 4.84 -7.03
CA HIS A 27 13.69 4.70 -7.26
C HIS A 27 13.92 3.69 -8.39
N LEU A 28 14.37 4.19 -9.56
CA LEU A 28 14.69 3.34 -10.70
C LEU A 28 16.14 2.84 -10.58
N GLU A 29 16.31 1.56 -10.31
CA GLU A 29 17.61 0.91 -10.37
C GLU A 29 17.99 0.63 -11.82
N SER A 30 19.06 1.27 -12.29
CA SER A 30 19.57 1.08 -13.65
C SER A 30 21.09 1.01 -13.64
N GLY A 31 21.63 0.12 -14.45
CA GLY A 31 23.08 0.02 -14.68
C GLY A 31 23.68 1.19 -15.47
N THR A 32 22.86 2.10 -16.00
CA THR A 32 23.27 3.24 -16.83
C THR A 32 23.39 4.56 -16.05
N GLY A 33 23.15 4.54 -14.73
CA GLY A 33 23.32 5.72 -13.87
C GLY A 33 22.38 6.88 -14.25
N HIS A 34 22.91 8.10 -14.40
CA HIS A 34 22.14 9.31 -14.67
C HIS A 34 21.32 9.23 -15.97
N ASP A 35 21.78 8.50 -16.97
CA ASP A 35 21.13 8.40 -18.28
C ASP A 35 19.99 7.35 -18.33
N SER A 36 19.60 6.81 -17.19
CA SER A 36 18.50 5.81 -17.08
C SER A 36 17.20 6.29 -17.71
N PHE A 37 16.90 7.59 -17.62
CA PHE A 37 15.70 8.18 -18.20
C PHE A 37 15.67 8.10 -19.74
N LEU A 38 16.82 7.94 -20.38
CA LEU A 38 16.95 7.74 -21.83
C LEU A 38 16.82 6.27 -22.23
N THR A 39 17.14 5.35 -21.32
CA THR A 39 17.18 3.91 -21.61
C THR A 39 15.90 3.19 -21.22
N ASP A 40 15.14 3.70 -20.23
CA ASP A 40 13.88 3.13 -19.78
C ASP A 40 12.70 4.11 -19.94
N ILE A 41 12.55 4.60 -21.17
CA ILE A 41 11.52 5.58 -21.54
C ILE A 41 10.10 5.03 -21.30
N ALA A 42 9.90 3.73 -21.51
CA ALA A 42 8.58 3.11 -21.36
C ALA A 42 8.09 3.17 -19.91
N HIS A 43 8.96 2.81 -18.96
CA HIS A 43 8.67 2.87 -17.53
C HIS A 43 8.45 4.33 -17.07
N LEU A 44 9.39 5.20 -17.42
CA LEU A 44 9.29 6.63 -17.08
C LEU A 44 8.01 7.27 -17.63
N SER A 45 7.65 6.99 -18.88
CA SER A 45 6.44 7.52 -19.52
C SER A 45 5.17 7.06 -18.80
N LYS A 46 5.14 5.81 -18.33
CA LYS A 46 3.99 5.26 -17.59
C LYS A 46 3.82 5.96 -16.24
N VAL A 47 4.89 6.13 -15.48
CA VAL A 47 4.88 6.80 -14.17
C VAL A 47 4.52 8.28 -14.32
N VAL A 48 5.21 9.02 -15.19
CA VAL A 48 4.95 10.46 -15.41
C VAL A 48 3.56 10.68 -16.03
N GLY A 49 3.17 9.86 -16.99
CA GLY A 49 1.86 9.94 -17.62
C GLY A 49 0.72 9.72 -16.62
N GLY A 50 0.85 8.74 -15.71
CA GLY A 50 -0.10 8.49 -14.63
C GLY A 50 -0.23 9.69 -13.69
N PHE A 51 0.89 10.21 -13.21
CA PHE A 51 0.93 11.37 -12.30
C PHE A 51 0.32 12.65 -12.90
N LEU A 52 0.47 12.87 -14.21
CA LEU A 52 -0.05 14.05 -14.92
C LEU A 52 -1.51 13.92 -15.36
N THR A 53 -2.12 12.75 -15.20
CA THR A 53 -3.48 12.49 -15.70
C THR A 53 -4.47 12.43 -14.56
N GLU A 54 -5.32 13.45 -14.40
CA GLU A 54 -6.46 13.36 -13.49
C GLU A 54 -7.50 12.40 -14.08
N ARG A 55 -7.81 11.32 -13.39
CA ARG A 55 -8.85 10.37 -13.77
C ARG A 55 -10.06 10.48 -12.85
N PRO A 56 -11.29 10.42 -13.41
CA PRO A 56 -12.48 10.36 -12.58
C PRO A 56 -12.53 9.02 -11.84
N VAL A 57 -12.66 9.06 -10.51
CA VAL A 57 -12.77 7.87 -9.68
C VAL A 57 -14.14 7.24 -9.86
N THR A 58 -14.20 6.03 -10.41
CA THR A 58 -15.42 5.24 -10.55
C THR A 58 -15.33 4.00 -9.67
N VAL A 59 -16.03 4.01 -8.54
CA VAL A 59 -16.03 2.89 -7.58
C VAL A 59 -17.16 1.93 -7.87
N MET A 60 -16.84 0.66 -8.04
CA MET A 60 -17.81 -0.41 -8.25
C MET A 60 -18.37 -0.93 -6.90
N LYS A 61 -19.62 -1.38 -6.88
CA LYS A 61 -20.25 -1.92 -5.64
C LYS A 61 -19.50 -3.08 -5.00
N TRP A 62 -18.76 -3.87 -5.76
CA TRP A 62 -17.97 -4.97 -5.21
C TRP A 62 -16.73 -4.46 -4.45
N GLN A 63 -16.10 -3.37 -4.90
CA GLN A 63 -14.98 -2.70 -4.22
C GLN A 63 -15.43 -2.17 -2.84
N GLU A 64 -16.59 -1.51 -2.79
CA GLU A 64 -17.19 -1.08 -1.51
C GLU A 64 -17.45 -2.25 -0.54
N ARG A 65 -17.83 -3.41 -1.06
CA ARG A 65 -18.05 -4.60 -0.23
C ARG A 65 -16.75 -5.18 0.30
N LEU A 66 -15.70 -5.18 -0.50
CA LEU A 66 -14.38 -5.67 -0.14
C LEU A 66 -13.82 -4.85 1.03
N HIS A 67 -13.87 -3.53 0.91
CA HIS A 67 -13.31 -2.61 1.89
C HIS A 67 -14.30 -2.08 2.94
N ARG A 68 -15.47 -2.74 3.07
CA ARG A 68 -16.56 -2.26 3.94
C ARG A 68 -16.15 -2.00 5.39
N ASN A 69 -15.30 -2.83 5.96
CA ASN A 69 -14.90 -2.70 7.36
C ASN A 69 -14.00 -1.47 7.55
N VAL A 70 -13.00 -1.28 6.69
CA VAL A 70 -12.14 -0.10 6.70
C VAL A 70 -12.98 1.16 6.47
N LEU A 71 -13.88 1.13 5.48
CA LEU A 71 -14.76 2.25 5.16
C LEU A 71 -15.63 2.70 6.35
N LYS A 72 -16.05 1.80 7.24
CA LYS A 72 -16.83 2.15 8.45
C LYS A 72 -15.98 2.84 9.51
N MET A 73 -14.69 2.50 9.61
CA MET A 73 -13.79 2.99 10.67
C MET A 73 -13.18 4.33 10.31
N VAL A 74 -12.88 4.56 9.04
CA VAL A 74 -12.27 5.82 8.58
C VAL A 74 -13.28 6.97 8.64
N LYS A 75 -12.89 8.10 9.24
CA LYS A 75 -13.69 9.33 9.33
C LYS A 75 -13.73 10.06 7.98
N PRO A 76 -14.81 10.75 7.63
CA PRO A 76 -14.86 11.59 6.44
C PRO A 76 -13.78 12.69 6.47
N GLY A 77 -13.13 12.90 5.32
CA GLY A 77 -12.11 13.94 5.14
C GLY A 77 -10.76 13.66 5.82
N ALA A 78 -10.57 12.49 6.43
CA ALA A 78 -9.32 12.10 7.06
C ALA A 78 -8.15 12.06 6.05
N ARG A 79 -6.93 12.31 6.55
CA ARG A 79 -5.68 12.01 5.83
C ARG A 79 -5.32 10.57 6.12
N VAL A 80 -5.20 9.77 5.08
CA VAL A 80 -4.98 8.32 5.19
C VAL A 80 -3.70 7.91 4.48
N LEU A 81 -2.89 7.08 5.12
CA LEU A 81 -1.84 6.32 4.43
C LEU A 81 -2.27 4.86 4.32
N ASP A 82 -2.34 4.33 3.11
CA ASP A 82 -2.59 2.91 2.84
C ASP A 82 -1.27 2.18 2.63
N ILE A 83 -0.92 1.32 3.60
CA ILE A 83 0.35 0.59 3.63
C ILE A 83 0.17 -0.78 2.97
N GLY A 84 0.79 -0.98 1.81
CA GLY A 84 0.51 -2.07 0.88
C GLY A 84 -0.74 -1.78 0.07
N CYS A 85 -0.78 -0.61 -0.57
CA CYS A 85 -2.00 -0.10 -1.22
C CYS A 85 -2.39 -0.85 -2.51
N GLY A 86 -1.50 -1.69 -3.03
CA GLY A 86 -1.72 -2.40 -4.28
C GLY A 86 -1.97 -1.43 -5.44
N ASP A 87 -3.03 -1.67 -6.19
CA ASP A 87 -3.50 -0.86 -7.32
C ASP A 87 -4.21 0.45 -6.88
N GLY A 88 -4.33 0.73 -5.58
CA GLY A 88 -5.02 1.91 -5.05
C GLY A 88 -6.54 1.76 -4.92
N THR A 89 -7.10 0.58 -5.14
CA THR A 89 -8.57 0.34 -5.07
C THR A 89 -9.19 0.81 -3.75
N LEU A 90 -8.52 0.60 -2.59
CA LEU A 90 -9.02 1.07 -1.29
C LEU A 90 -9.04 2.60 -1.22
N LEU A 91 -7.99 3.26 -1.71
CA LEU A 91 -7.90 4.72 -1.76
C LEU A 91 -9.02 5.32 -2.60
N ASP A 92 -9.36 4.70 -3.74
CA ASP A 92 -10.49 5.09 -4.57
C ASP A 92 -11.82 5.03 -3.81
N VAL A 93 -12.06 3.92 -3.11
CA VAL A 93 -13.28 3.75 -2.31
C VAL A 93 -13.38 4.79 -1.20
N LEU A 94 -12.28 5.04 -0.48
CA LEU A 94 -12.21 6.02 0.60
C LEU A 94 -12.39 7.45 0.06
N ARG A 95 -11.75 7.80 -1.06
CA ARG A 95 -11.89 9.10 -1.72
C ARG A 95 -13.34 9.34 -2.16
N ALA A 96 -13.93 8.38 -2.87
CA ALA A 96 -15.29 8.51 -3.40
C ALA A 96 -16.38 8.55 -2.32
N LYS A 97 -16.22 7.80 -1.21
CA LYS A 97 -17.26 7.65 -0.18
C LYS A 97 -17.09 8.54 1.03
N LYS A 98 -15.86 8.96 1.32
CA LYS A 98 -15.53 9.70 2.54
C LYS A 98 -14.82 11.02 2.27
N GLY A 99 -14.46 11.32 1.02
CA GLY A 99 -13.67 12.52 0.69
C GLY A 99 -12.29 12.50 1.33
N VAL A 100 -11.71 11.33 1.52
CA VAL A 100 -10.40 11.12 2.14
C VAL A 100 -9.30 11.71 1.23
N ARG A 101 -8.27 12.28 1.84
CA ARG A 101 -6.98 12.53 1.19
C ARG A 101 -6.09 11.36 1.53
N GLY A 102 -5.76 10.55 0.53
CA GLY A 102 -5.06 9.29 0.76
C GLY A 102 -3.86 9.15 -0.14
N ASP A 103 -2.76 8.72 0.49
CA ASP A 103 -1.52 8.34 -0.16
C ASP A 103 -1.27 6.86 0.06
N GLY A 104 -0.43 6.24 -0.78
CA GLY A 104 -0.11 4.82 -0.69
C GLY A 104 1.37 4.53 -0.50
N VAL A 105 1.66 3.33 0.00
CA VAL A 105 2.98 2.71 -0.05
C VAL A 105 2.83 1.34 -0.67
N GLU A 106 3.66 1.02 -1.67
CA GLU A 106 3.63 -0.27 -2.35
C GLU A 106 5.04 -0.70 -2.74
N ILE A 107 5.34 -1.99 -2.60
CA ILE A 107 6.64 -2.59 -2.97
C ILE A 107 6.61 -3.22 -4.35
N ASP A 108 5.47 -3.78 -4.76
CA ASP A 108 5.30 -4.38 -6.07
C ASP A 108 5.29 -3.29 -7.16
N VAL A 109 6.27 -3.36 -8.06
CA VAL A 109 6.45 -2.32 -9.08
C VAL A 109 5.30 -2.23 -10.07
N GLU A 110 4.64 -3.35 -10.39
CA GLU A 110 3.52 -3.37 -11.34
C GLU A 110 2.30 -2.71 -10.71
N ARG A 111 1.96 -3.08 -9.47
CA ARG A 111 0.86 -2.48 -8.69
C ARG A 111 1.11 -1.02 -8.39
N TYR A 112 2.34 -0.65 -8.01
CA TYR A 112 2.73 0.74 -7.86
C TYR A 112 2.44 1.55 -9.13
N GLN A 113 2.85 1.02 -10.31
CA GLN A 113 2.61 1.70 -11.59
C GLN A 113 1.11 1.83 -11.92
N GLU A 114 0.31 0.82 -11.58
CA GLU A 114 -1.14 0.86 -11.74
C GLU A 114 -1.76 1.94 -10.87
N ALA A 115 -1.41 1.98 -9.58
CA ALA A 115 -1.90 3.00 -8.65
C ALA A 115 -1.53 4.42 -9.09
N VAL A 116 -0.27 4.66 -9.49
CA VAL A 116 0.16 5.98 -10.01
C VAL A 116 -0.56 6.31 -11.31
N ALA A 117 -0.74 5.33 -12.22
CA ALA A 117 -1.49 5.52 -13.45
C ALA A 117 -2.97 5.86 -13.22
N ASP A 118 -3.53 5.45 -12.08
CA ASP A 118 -4.89 5.78 -11.66
C ASP A 118 -4.97 7.09 -10.85
N GLY A 119 -3.83 7.82 -10.72
CA GLY A 119 -3.77 9.15 -10.14
C GLY A 119 -3.66 9.15 -8.62
N HIS A 120 -3.09 8.11 -8.03
CA HIS A 120 -2.74 8.07 -6.61
C HIS A 120 -1.32 8.56 -6.37
N ASP A 121 -1.12 9.22 -5.24
CA ASP A 121 0.21 9.53 -4.72
C ASP A 121 0.74 8.30 -3.99
N VAL A 122 1.80 7.69 -4.51
CA VAL A 122 2.34 6.43 -3.97
C VAL A 122 3.85 6.50 -3.80
N LEU A 123 4.32 5.99 -2.67
CA LEU A 123 5.74 5.79 -2.39
C LEU A 123 6.10 4.33 -2.70
N TRP A 124 7.09 4.13 -3.56
CA TRP A 124 7.63 2.81 -3.81
C TRP A 124 8.69 2.49 -2.76
N GLU A 125 8.28 1.83 -1.67
CA GLU A 125 9.14 1.46 -0.54
C GLU A 125 8.83 0.06 -0.01
N ASP A 126 9.87 -0.61 0.51
CA ASP A 126 9.72 -1.82 1.31
C ASP A 126 9.38 -1.45 2.76
N VAL A 127 8.20 -1.79 3.21
CA VAL A 127 7.73 -1.50 4.58
C VAL A 127 8.53 -2.25 5.66
N ASP A 128 9.20 -3.34 5.31
CA ASP A 128 10.12 -4.05 6.22
C ASP A 128 11.40 -3.26 6.49
N GLU A 129 11.78 -2.32 5.62
CA GLU A 129 12.89 -1.39 5.82
C GLU A 129 12.48 -0.12 6.59
N GLY A 130 11.18 0.02 6.88
CA GLY A 130 10.58 1.17 7.55
C GLY A 130 10.12 2.25 6.58
N LEU A 131 9.26 3.14 7.08
CA LEU A 131 8.63 4.22 6.31
C LEU A 131 9.35 5.55 6.52
N SER A 132 10.63 5.59 6.23
CA SER A 132 11.51 6.72 6.53
C SER A 132 11.17 8.01 5.77
N LEU A 133 10.49 7.90 4.64
CA LEU A 133 10.01 9.05 3.85
C LEU A 133 8.79 9.72 4.47
N VAL A 134 8.06 9.00 5.34
CA VAL A 134 6.83 9.49 5.96
C VAL A 134 7.15 10.11 7.31
N PRO A 135 6.82 11.40 7.55
CA PRO A 135 7.01 12.08 8.83
C PRO A 135 6.12 11.52 9.94
N ASP A 136 6.54 11.70 11.20
CA ASP A 136 5.76 11.34 12.38
C ASP A 136 4.45 12.14 12.42
N GLY A 137 3.33 11.48 12.78
CA GLY A 137 2.02 12.11 12.97
C GLY A 137 1.50 12.85 11.74
N HIS A 138 1.91 12.45 10.53
CA HIS A 138 1.51 13.15 9.32
C HIS A 138 0.08 12.80 8.90
N TYR A 139 -0.41 11.62 9.23
CA TYR A 139 -1.74 11.13 8.86
C TYR A 139 -2.66 11.02 10.07
N ASP A 140 -3.96 11.07 9.83
CA ASP A 140 -4.96 10.81 10.87
C ASP A 140 -5.15 9.31 11.06
N VAL A 141 -5.01 8.52 9.97
CA VAL A 141 -5.18 7.06 9.98
C VAL A 141 -4.15 6.40 9.06
N ALA A 142 -3.47 5.37 9.57
CA ALA A 142 -2.74 4.40 8.76
C ALA A 142 -3.58 3.15 8.57
N VAL A 143 -3.74 2.70 7.32
CA VAL A 143 -4.44 1.44 7.00
C VAL A 143 -3.42 0.41 6.58
N VAL A 144 -3.50 -0.80 7.16
CA VAL A 144 -2.74 -1.99 6.79
C VAL A 144 -3.75 -3.05 6.40
N SER A 145 -4.11 -3.10 5.12
CA SER A 145 -5.17 -3.99 4.65
C SER A 145 -4.60 -5.21 3.95
N ASP A 146 -4.77 -6.38 4.59
CA ASP A 146 -4.30 -7.67 4.09
C ASP A 146 -2.79 -7.72 3.74
N THR A 147 -1.98 -6.89 4.42
CA THR A 147 -0.52 -6.78 4.24
C THR A 147 0.24 -7.38 5.42
N LEU A 148 -0.33 -7.30 6.65
CA LEU A 148 0.38 -7.68 7.88
C LEU A 148 0.91 -9.11 7.88
N GLN A 149 0.21 -10.05 7.23
CA GLN A 149 0.60 -11.45 7.16
C GLN A 149 1.71 -11.73 6.12
N GLU A 150 2.04 -10.76 5.28
CA GLU A 150 3.02 -10.88 4.19
C GLU A 150 4.38 -10.26 4.52
N VAL A 151 4.44 -9.37 5.53
CA VAL A 151 5.68 -8.69 5.94
C VAL A 151 6.54 -9.56 6.86
N LYS A 152 7.85 -9.40 6.80
CA LYS A 152 8.81 -10.14 7.64
C LYS A 152 8.78 -9.68 9.10
N ASN A 153 8.53 -8.38 9.33
CA ASN A 153 8.50 -7.77 10.66
C ASN A 153 7.15 -7.10 10.97
N PRO A 154 6.07 -7.87 11.26
CA PRO A 154 4.75 -7.31 11.53
C PRO A 154 4.72 -6.34 12.72
N ARG A 155 5.55 -6.58 13.73
CA ARG A 155 5.66 -5.69 14.89
C ARG A 155 6.26 -4.34 14.52
N GLY A 156 7.33 -4.34 13.71
CA GLY A 156 7.94 -3.12 13.19
C GLY A 156 6.94 -2.32 12.37
N LEU A 157 6.20 -2.97 11.47
CA LEU A 157 5.17 -2.32 10.68
C LEU A 157 4.09 -1.66 11.53
N LEU A 158 3.62 -2.32 12.60
CA LEU A 158 2.63 -1.73 13.51
C LEU A 158 3.19 -0.52 14.27
N HIS A 159 4.46 -0.56 14.67
CA HIS A 159 5.12 0.60 15.29
C HIS A 159 5.25 1.76 14.31
N GLU A 160 5.63 1.50 13.07
CA GLU A 160 5.70 2.52 12.02
C GLU A 160 4.32 3.11 11.73
N ALA A 161 3.28 2.29 11.60
CA ALA A 161 1.91 2.76 11.41
C ALA A 161 1.47 3.73 12.52
N LEU A 162 1.78 3.42 13.79
CA LEU A 162 1.47 4.28 14.93
C LEU A 162 2.44 5.47 15.09
N ARG A 163 3.62 5.44 14.49
CA ARG A 163 4.51 6.59 14.43
C ARG A 163 4.00 7.66 13.47
N ILE A 164 3.48 7.23 12.34
CA ILE A 164 3.07 8.12 11.24
C ILE A 164 1.62 8.61 11.32
N ALA A 165 0.76 7.93 12.10
CA ALA A 165 -0.66 8.25 12.22
C ALA A 165 -1.18 8.16 13.66
N ASP A 166 -2.25 8.90 13.93
CA ASP A 166 -2.92 8.90 15.24
C ASP A 166 -3.65 7.57 15.51
N GLU A 167 -4.18 6.95 14.47
CA GLU A 167 -4.91 5.66 14.54
C GLU A 167 -4.37 4.71 13.47
N ALA A 168 -4.33 3.39 13.78
CA ALA A 168 -4.01 2.35 12.81
C ALA A 168 -5.18 1.38 12.65
N ILE A 169 -5.60 1.15 11.40
CA ILE A 169 -6.62 0.15 11.05
C ILE A 169 -5.91 -1.01 10.37
N VAL A 170 -6.02 -2.19 10.96
CA VAL A 170 -5.37 -3.39 10.44
C VAL A 170 -6.41 -4.43 10.09
N THR A 171 -6.37 -4.97 8.88
CA THR A 171 -7.16 -6.13 8.47
C THR A 171 -6.24 -7.28 8.07
N PHE A 172 -6.69 -8.49 8.36
CA PHE A 172 -5.97 -9.70 8.00
C PHE A 172 -6.93 -10.90 7.95
N PRO A 173 -6.64 -11.94 7.18
CA PRO A 173 -7.41 -13.16 7.18
C PRO A 173 -7.23 -13.89 8.52
N ASN A 174 -8.36 -14.20 9.21
CA ASN A 174 -8.31 -14.96 10.46
C ASN A 174 -8.17 -16.45 10.18
N PHE A 175 -6.95 -16.97 10.30
CA PHE A 175 -6.64 -18.40 10.09
C PHE A 175 -7.32 -19.33 11.11
N ALA A 176 -7.77 -18.83 12.28
CA ALA A 176 -8.54 -19.59 13.26
C ALA A 176 -10.07 -19.51 13.08
N ALA A 177 -10.56 -18.93 11.98
CA ALA A 177 -12.00 -18.89 11.71
C ALA A 177 -12.64 -20.30 11.80
N TYR A 178 -13.83 -20.43 12.41
CA TYR A 178 -14.43 -21.73 12.72
C TYR A 178 -14.57 -22.64 11.49
N ARG A 179 -14.83 -22.08 10.31
CA ARG A 179 -14.92 -22.84 9.05
C ARG A 179 -13.58 -23.44 8.66
N ILE A 180 -12.48 -22.69 8.82
CA ILE A 180 -11.11 -23.18 8.54
C ILE A 180 -10.78 -24.33 9.48
N ARG A 181 -11.02 -24.13 10.80
CA ARG A 181 -10.79 -25.16 11.83
C ARG A 181 -11.59 -26.42 11.57
N LEU A 182 -12.89 -26.30 11.24
CA LEU A 182 -13.75 -27.44 10.96
C LEU A 182 -13.28 -28.20 9.71
N THR A 183 -12.96 -27.47 8.63
CA THR A 183 -12.46 -28.12 7.40
C THR A 183 -11.15 -28.83 7.67
N LEU A 184 -10.21 -28.19 8.37
CA LEU A 184 -8.93 -28.80 8.73
C LEU A 184 -9.12 -30.06 9.59
N ALA A 185 -10.02 -30.02 10.58
CA ALA A 185 -10.29 -31.15 11.45
C ALA A 185 -10.91 -32.33 10.69
N LEU A 186 -11.78 -32.08 9.71
CA LEU A 186 -12.48 -33.14 8.97
C LEU A 186 -11.69 -33.68 7.78
N THR A 187 -10.86 -32.86 7.16
CA THR A 187 -10.18 -33.22 5.89
C THR A 187 -8.67 -33.35 6.03
N GLY A 188 -8.09 -32.86 7.13
CA GLY A 188 -6.62 -32.79 7.31
C GLY A 188 -5.93 -31.80 6.36
N ARG A 189 -6.69 -30.94 5.66
CA ARG A 189 -6.18 -30.00 4.66
C ARG A 189 -6.61 -28.57 4.95
N LEU A 190 -5.69 -27.62 4.75
CA LEU A 190 -6.03 -26.20 4.81
C LEU A 190 -6.97 -25.85 3.65
N PRO A 191 -8.14 -25.23 3.91
CA PRO A 191 -9.08 -24.91 2.84
C PRO A 191 -8.57 -23.74 2.01
N VAL A 192 -8.71 -23.82 0.69
CA VAL A 192 -8.65 -22.68 -0.21
C VAL A 192 -10.02 -22.02 -0.25
N SER A 193 -10.10 -20.74 -0.02
CA SER A 193 -11.35 -19.98 0.08
C SER A 193 -11.21 -18.58 -0.54
N LYS A 194 -12.29 -17.80 -0.59
CA LYS A 194 -12.19 -16.41 -1.06
C LYS A 194 -11.31 -15.52 -0.18
N GLN A 195 -11.14 -15.86 1.10
CA GLN A 195 -10.31 -15.12 2.05
C GLN A 195 -8.87 -15.65 2.10
N LEU A 196 -8.67 -16.90 1.69
CA LEU A 196 -7.38 -17.56 1.57
C LEU A 196 -7.31 -18.19 0.16
N PRO A 197 -7.08 -17.39 -0.90
CA PRO A 197 -7.23 -17.86 -2.27
C PRO A 197 -6.06 -18.71 -2.76
N PHE A 198 -4.96 -18.73 -2.02
CA PHE A 198 -3.71 -19.38 -2.42
C PHE A 198 -3.61 -20.81 -1.91
N GLN A 199 -2.84 -21.62 -2.59
CA GLN A 199 -2.40 -22.94 -2.11
C GLN A 199 -1.24 -22.74 -1.10
N TRP A 200 -0.92 -23.79 -0.34
CA TRP A 200 0.15 -23.71 0.65
C TRP A 200 1.55 -23.44 0.05
N TYR A 201 1.75 -23.69 -1.24
CA TYR A 201 3.02 -23.56 -1.94
C TYR A 201 3.17 -22.26 -2.76
N ASP A 202 2.10 -21.48 -2.94
CA ASP A 202 2.10 -20.24 -3.73
C ASP A 202 1.55 -19.03 -2.95
N THR A 203 1.30 -19.23 -1.65
CA THR A 203 0.77 -18.16 -0.78
C THR A 203 1.84 -17.13 -0.45
N PRO A 204 1.54 -15.82 -0.55
CA PRO A 204 2.41 -14.75 -0.04
C PRO A 204 2.39 -14.66 1.49
N ASN A 205 1.41 -15.32 2.15
CA ASN A 205 1.26 -15.25 3.60
C ASN A 205 2.38 -16.02 4.31
N ILE A 206 3.24 -15.32 5.03
CA ILE A 206 4.29 -15.90 5.87
C ILE A 206 3.87 -16.02 7.34
N HIS A 207 2.79 -15.34 7.74
CA HIS A 207 2.24 -15.41 9.09
C HIS A 207 0.78 -15.87 9.10
N CYS A 208 0.48 -16.91 9.90
CA CYS A 208 -0.89 -17.37 10.15
C CYS A 208 -1.50 -16.64 11.34
N ILE A 209 -2.06 -15.45 11.10
CA ILE A 209 -2.61 -14.60 12.17
C ILE A 209 -3.95 -15.14 12.62
N THR A 210 -4.17 -15.16 13.94
CA THR A 210 -5.41 -15.63 14.57
C THR A 210 -5.88 -14.61 15.62
N LEU A 211 -7.20 -14.52 15.78
CA LEU A 211 -7.87 -13.79 16.86
C LEU A 211 -8.41 -14.77 17.90
#